data_1eb1966cf19aa7677ef4bb2f51301532
#
_entry.id   1eb1966cf19aa7677ef4bb2f51301532
#
_cell.length_a   1.000
_cell.length_b   1.000
_cell.length_c   1.000
_cell.angle_alpha   90.00
_cell.angle_beta   90.00
_cell.angle_gamma   90.00
#
_symmetry.space_group_name_H-M   'P 1'
#
loop_
_entity.id
_entity.type
_entity.pdbx_description
1 polymer ?
#
loop_
_entity_poly.entity_id
_entity_poly.type
_entity_poly.pdbx_seq_one_letter_code
_entity_poly.pdbx_strand_id
1 'polypeptide(L)'
;MTELELKYGCNPNQKPARIFMEEGELPLKVLNGRPGYINFMDALNSWQLVKALKKATGLPAAASFKHVSPAGAALGLPLTDVERHIYFAPEGELSPIACAYIRARGADRLCSFGDWAALSDVCDGDTARFLAAEVSDGIIAPGYTDEALAILKGKRKG
;
A
#
# COMPACT_ATOMS: atom_id res chain seq x y z
N MET A 1 17.19 0.40 21.85
CA MET A 1 16.45 1.36 21.01
C MET A 1 16.74 1.02 19.56
N THR A 2 15.71 0.77 18.75
CA THR A 2 15.82 0.56 17.31
C THR A 2 15.30 1.80 16.58
N GLU A 3 16.07 2.32 15.63
CA GLU A 3 15.69 3.54 14.92
C GLU A 3 15.99 3.48 13.44
N LEU A 4 15.27 4.29 12.67
CA LEU A 4 15.50 4.54 11.26
C LEU A 4 15.49 6.05 11.01
N GLU A 5 16.57 6.57 10.43
CA GLU A 5 16.65 7.97 10.02
C GLU A 5 15.70 8.27 8.87
N LEU A 6 14.98 9.37 8.99
CA LEU A 6 14.09 9.90 7.94
C LEU A 6 14.78 11.02 7.18
N LYS A 7 14.39 11.22 5.92
CA LYS A 7 14.92 12.30 5.10
C LYS A 7 14.68 13.68 5.72
N TYR A 8 13.51 13.86 6.33
CA TYR A 8 13.07 15.03 7.10
C TYR A 8 11.78 14.68 7.88
N GLY A 9 11.31 15.56 8.72
CA GLY A 9 10.06 15.41 9.46
C GLY A 9 8.83 15.67 8.56
N CYS A 10 7.85 16.42 9.07
CA CYS A 10 6.67 16.79 8.30
C CYS A 10 7.03 17.73 7.13
N ASN A 11 7.99 18.62 7.35
CA ASN A 11 8.46 19.57 6.34
C ASN A 11 9.97 19.40 6.07
N PRO A 12 10.47 19.78 4.87
CA PRO A 12 11.86 19.55 4.46
C PRO A 12 12.94 20.20 5.35
N ASN A 13 12.60 21.25 6.08
CA ASN A 13 13.49 21.92 7.01
C ASN A 13 13.59 21.27 8.39
N GLN A 14 12.73 20.31 8.69
CA GLN A 14 12.72 19.61 9.97
C GLN A 14 13.74 18.46 9.97
N LYS A 15 14.96 18.76 10.33
CA LYS A 15 16.10 17.82 10.41
C LYS A 15 16.86 18.03 11.70
N PRO A 16 17.40 16.96 12.32
CA PRO A 16 17.21 15.55 11.95
C PRO A 16 15.79 15.05 12.26
N ALA A 17 15.38 13.95 11.59
CA ALA A 17 14.12 13.27 11.86
C ALA A 17 14.33 11.75 11.86
N ARG A 18 13.63 11.05 12.72
CA ARG A 18 13.72 9.60 12.85
C ARG A 18 12.40 8.98 13.31
N ILE A 19 12.21 7.71 12.98
CA ILE A 19 11.24 6.83 13.62
C ILE A 19 12.01 5.87 14.54
N PHE A 20 11.50 5.61 15.72
CA PHE A 20 12.19 4.77 16.70
C PHE A 20 11.23 4.04 17.63
N MET A 21 11.74 2.96 18.23
CA MET A 21 11.13 2.27 19.35
C MET A 21 12.12 2.29 20.53
N GLU A 22 11.65 2.65 21.70
CA GLU A 22 12.48 2.62 22.92
C GLU A 22 12.85 1.18 23.29
N GLU A 23 11.88 0.27 23.14
CA GLU A 23 12.04 -1.17 23.37
C GLU A 23 11.55 -1.96 22.15
N GLY A 24 12.23 -3.08 21.87
CA GLY A 24 11.88 -3.96 20.76
C GLY A 24 12.29 -3.43 19.38
N GLU A 25 11.71 -4.00 18.37
CA GLU A 25 11.95 -3.67 16.96
C GLU A 25 10.85 -2.73 16.43
N LEU A 26 11.16 -2.03 15.32
CA LEU A 26 10.16 -1.27 14.61
C LEU A 26 9.04 -2.19 14.09
N PRO A 27 7.77 -1.76 14.13
CA PRO A 27 6.63 -2.60 13.74
C PRO A 27 6.57 -2.91 12.24
N LEU A 28 7.49 -2.39 11.48
CA LEU A 28 7.62 -2.58 10.03
C LEU A 28 9.08 -2.59 9.60
N LYS A 29 9.33 -3.19 8.43
CA LYS A 29 10.64 -3.25 7.79
C LYS A 29 10.56 -2.60 6.41
N VAL A 30 11.45 -1.66 6.13
CA VAL A 30 11.58 -1.08 4.79
C VAL A 30 12.35 -2.06 3.90
N LEU A 31 11.72 -2.51 2.83
CA LEU A 31 12.31 -3.46 1.88
C LEU A 31 12.90 -2.77 0.65
N ASN A 32 12.41 -1.57 0.34
CA ASN A 32 12.85 -0.77 -0.79
C ASN A 32 12.56 0.72 -0.57
N GLY A 33 13.40 1.59 -1.13
CA GLY A 33 13.23 3.05 -1.06
C GLY A 33 13.59 3.67 0.29
N ARG A 34 13.29 4.94 0.42
CA ARG A 34 13.52 5.75 1.64
C ARG A 34 12.24 6.51 2.01
N PRO A 35 11.32 5.89 2.75
CA PRO A 35 10.09 6.53 3.19
C PRO A 35 10.36 7.74 4.06
N GLY A 36 9.56 8.80 3.86
CA GLY A 36 9.55 9.96 4.72
C GLY A 36 8.49 9.87 5.82
N TYR A 37 8.35 10.95 6.59
CA TYR A 37 7.41 11.04 7.70
C TYR A 37 5.96 10.71 7.28
N ILE A 38 5.44 11.36 6.24
CA ILE A 38 4.06 11.15 5.77
C ILE A 38 3.87 9.71 5.25
N ASN A 39 4.87 9.13 4.59
CA ASN A 39 4.80 7.74 4.12
C ASN A 39 4.63 6.76 5.29
N PHE A 40 5.33 6.95 6.40
CA PHE A 40 5.14 6.13 7.61
C PHE A 40 3.76 6.36 8.25
N MET A 41 3.26 7.59 8.26
CA MET A 41 1.92 7.88 8.75
C MET A 41 0.85 7.19 7.88
N ASP A 42 0.98 7.24 6.56
CA ASP A 42 0.12 6.52 5.62
C ASP A 42 0.20 5.00 5.85
N ALA A 43 1.42 4.45 5.92
CA ALA A 43 1.64 3.02 6.11
C ALA A 43 1.00 2.49 7.41
N LEU A 44 1.27 3.14 8.52
CA LEU A 44 0.81 2.67 9.83
C LEU A 44 -0.71 2.82 10.01
N ASN A 45 -1.30 3.90 9.49
CA ASN A 45 -2.75 4.10 9.57
C ASN A 45 -3.51 3.21 8.59
N SER A 46 -3.04 3.08 7.35
CA SER A 46 -3.67 2.20 6.37
C SER A 46 -3.60 0.72 6.76
N TRP A 47 -2.49 0.31 7.39
CA TRP A 47 -2.34 -1.04 7.93
C TRP A 47 -3.40 -1.38 8.98
N GLN A 48 -3.70 -0.45 9.89
CA GLN A 48 -4.76 -0.65 10.88
C GLN A 48 -6.13 -0.88 10.22
N LEU A 49 -6.45 -0.11 9.19
CA LEU A 49 -7.72 -0.23 8.48
C LEU A 49 -7.86 -1.60 7.79
N VAL A 50 -6.87 -2.03 7.01
CA VAL A 50 -6.98 -3.31 6.30
C VAL A 50 -6.98 -4.51 7.23
N LYS A 51 -6.27 -4.44 8.36
CA LYS A 51 -6.36 -5.45 9.42
C LYS A 51 -7.76 -5.53 10.02
N ALA A 52 -8.36 -4.39 10.32
CA ALA A 52 -9.72 -4.33 10.88
C ALA A 52 -10.75 -4.89 9.89
N LEU A 53 -10.66 -4.53 8.61
CA LEU A 53 -11.53 -5.05 7.56
C LEU A 53 -11.40 -6.56 7.42
N LYS A 54 -10.18 -7.09 7.35
CA LYS A 54 -9.96 -8.54 7.28
C LYS A 54 -10.51 -9.25 8.51
N LYS A 55 -10.27 -8.73 9.71
CA LYS A 55 -10.78 -9.31 10.95
C LYS A 55 -12.30 -9.34 10.97
N ALA A 56 -12.95 -8.30 10.49
CA ALA A 56 -14.40 -8.18 10.49
C ALA A 56 -15.09 -9.07 9.44
N THR A 57 -14.45 -9.29 8.30
CA THR A 57 -15.08 -9.95 7.14
C THR A 57 -14.53 -11.34 6.82
N GLY A 58 -13.32 -11.65 7.27
CA GLY A 58 -12.58 -12.85 6.87
C GLY A 58 -12.01 -12.82 5.45
N LEU A 59 -12.24 -11.74 4.70
CA LEU A 59 -11.81 -11.58 3.30
C LEU A 59 -10.52 -10.77 3.19
N PRO A 60 -9.70 -10.99 2.14
CA PRO A 60 -8.61 -10.08 1.81
C PRO A 60 -9.13 -8.66 1.65
N ALA A 61 -8.38 -7.69 2.16
CA ALA A 61 -8.76 -6.29 2.14
C ALA A 61 -7.59 -5.42 1.70
N ALA A 62 -7.90 -4.34 1.00
CA ALA A 62 -6.93 -3.34 0.60
C ALA A 62 -7.45 -1.92 0.82
N ALA A 63 -6.53 -0.98 0.93
CA ALA A 63 -6.85 0.44 1.01
C ALA A 63 -5.89 1.26 0.15
N SER A 64 -6.39 2.38 -0.34
CA SER A 64 -5.62 3.45 -0.98
C SER A 64 -5.67 4.66 -0.07
N PHE A 65 -4.50 5.08 0.43
CA PHE A 65 -4.37 6.20 1.37
C PHE A 65 -3.74 7.40 0.71
N LYS A 66 -4.22 8.57 1.09
CA LYS A 66 -3.65 9.85 0.68
C LYS A 66 -3.76 10.83 1.84
N HIS A 67 -2.63 11.48 2.18
CA HIS A 67 -2.59 12.43 3.31
C HIS A 67 -3.16 11.86 4.63
N VAL A 68 -2.74 10.63 4.94
CA VAL A 68 -3.13 9.91 6.16
C VAL A 68 -4.64 9.62 6.27
N SER A 69 -5.33 9.61 5.13
CA SER A 69 -6.76 9.31 5.04
C SER A 69 -7.06 8.31 3.92
N PRO A 70 -8.07 7.46 4.07
CA PRO A 70 -8.46 6.55 3.00
C PRO A 70 -9.15 7.30 1.87
N ALA A 71 -8.58 7.23 0.65
CA ALA A 71 -9.28 7.57 -0.59
C ALA A 71 -10.27 6.47 -0.96
N GLY A 72 -9.95 5.22 -0.61
CA GLY A 72 -10.82 4.07 -0.77
C GLY A 72 -10.33 2.87 0.03
N ALA A 73 -11.26 1.97 0.33
CA ALA A 73 -10.98 0.67 0.94
C ALA A 73 -11.98 -0.36 0.41
N ALA A 74 -11.53 -1.60 0.18
CA ALA A 74 -12.35 -2.62 -0.41
C ALA A 74 -11.91 -4.04 -0.04
N LEU A 75 -12.80 -4.99 -0.33
CA LEU A 75 -12.60 -6.41 -0.09
C LEU A 75 -12.26 -7.16 -1.39
N GLY A 76 -11.59 -8.28 -1.25
CA GLY A 76 -11.12 -9.15 -2.33
C GLY A 76 -12.21 -10.05 -2.90
N LEU A 77 -13.31 -9.46 -3.34
CA LEU A 77 -14.34 -10.13 -4.13
C LEU A 77 -14.03 -10.01 -5.62
N PRO A 78 -14.46 -10.97 -6.46
CA PRO A 78 -14.30 -10.87 -7.90
C PRO A 78 -14.85 -9.55 -8.46
N LEU A 79 -14.12 -8.94 -9.39
CA LEU A 79 -14.58 -7.74 -10.08
C LEU A 79 -15.65 -8.11 -11.11
N THR A 80 -16.74 -7.36 -11.17
CA THR A 80 -17.71 -7.44 -12.27
C THR A 80 -17.11 -6.85 -13.55
N ASP A 81 -17.71 -7.14 -14.70
CA ASP A 81 -17.26 -6.59 -16.00
C ASP A 81 -17.29 -5.06 -16.00
N VAL A 82 -18.30 -4.47 -15.35
CA VAL A 82 -18.40 -3.02 -15.20
C VAL A 82 -17.26 -2.48 -14.36
N GLU A 83 -16.96 -3.09 -13.20
CA GLU A 83 -15.84 -2.69 -12.34
C GLU A 83 -14.51 -2.85 -13.06
N ARG A 84 -14.32 -3.93 -13.80
CA ARG A 84 -13.11 -4.12 -14.62
C ARG A 84 -12.90 -2.97 -15.60
N HIS A 85 -13.96 -2.58 -16.27
CA HIS A 85 -13.91 -1.49 -17.25
C HIS A 85 -13.62 -0.13 -16.59
N ILE A 86 -14.40 0.25 -15.56
CA ILE A 86 -14.27 1.58 -14.94
C ILE A 86 -13.03 1.74 -14.09
N TYR A 87 -12.47 0.65 -13.54
CA TYR A 87 -11.24 0.67 -12.72
C TYR A 87 -9.98 0.36 -13.53
N PHE A 88 -10.12 0.19 -14.84
CA PHE A 88 -9.00 -0.13 -15.72
C PHE A 88 -8.25 -1.40 -15.30
N ALA A 89 -8.99 -2.40 -14.83
CA ALA A 89 -8.41 -3.66 -14.43
C ALA A 89 -7.78 -4.40 -15.62
N PRO A 90 -6.63 -5.06 -15.43
CA PRO A 90 -6.04 -5.87 -16.49
C PRO A 90 -6.97 -7.03 -16.86
N GLU A 91 -6.81 -7.53 -18.09
CA GLU A 91 -7.52 -8.71 -18.56
C GLU A 91 -7.04 -9.97 -17.83
N GLY A 92 -7.89 -11.00 -17.84
CA GLY A 92 -7.60 -12.29 -17.25
C GLY A 92 -8.07 -12.45 -15.80
N GLU A 93 -7.68 -13.55 -15.21
CA GLU A 93 -7.99 -13.85 -13.82
C GLU A 93 -7.10 -13.02 -12.89
N LEU A 94 -7.68 -12.49 -11.84
CA LEU A 94 -6.99 -11.67 -10.84
C LEU A 94 -7.15 -12.29 -9.46
N SER A 95 -6.09 -12.24 -8.68
CA SER A 95 -6.15 -12.70 -7.29
C SER A 95 -7.11 -11.86 -6.45
N PRO A 96 -7.64 -12.43 -5.34
CA PRO A 96 -8.52 -11.67 -4.45
C PRO A 96 -7.89 -10.39 -3.90
N ILE A 97 -6.59 -10.41 -3.56
CA ILE A 97 -5.94 -9.21 -3.03
C ILE A 97 -5.72 -8.15 -4.12
N ALA A 98 -5.49 -8.54 -5.37
CA ALA A 98 -5.46 -7.62 -6.50
C ALA A 98 -6.84 -6.99 -6.73
N CYS A 99 -7.92 -7.79 -6.72
CA CYS A 99 -9.30 -7.28 -6.81
C CYS A 99 -9.61 -6.27 -5.72
N ALA A 100 -9.17 -6.54 -4.48
CA ALA A 100 -9.35 -5.60 -3.36
C ALA A 100 -8.67 -4.26 -3.63
N TYR A 101 -7.41 -4.28 -4.07
CA TYR A 101 -6.67 -3.03 -4.30
C TYR A 101 -7.19 -2.26 -5.52
N ILE A 102 -7.50 -2.94 -6.62
CA ILE A 102 -8.08 -2.31 -7.82
C ILE A 102 -9.38 -1.59 -7.46
N ARG A 103 -10.26 -2.23 -6.68
CA ARG A 103 -11.51 -1.63 -6.21
C ARG A 103 -11.28 -0.49 -5.23
N ALA A 104 -10.37 -0.64 -4.26
CA ALA A 104 -10.04 0.40 -3.29
C ALA A 104 -9.51 1.67 -3.99
N ARG A 105 -8.58 1.51 -4.93
CA ARG A 105 -8.05 2.62 -5.72
C ARG A 105 -9.10 3.20 -6.67
N GLY A 106 -9.91 2.34 -7.27
CA GLY A 106 -10.96 2.72 -8.21
C GLY A 106 -12.10 3.53 -7.57
N ALA A 107 -12.32 3.38 -6.27
CA ALA A 107 -13.35 4.14 -5.55
C ALA A 107 -13.19 5.65 -5.70
N ASP A 108 -11.95 6.14 -5.71
CA ASP A 108 -11.61 7.53 -6.05
C ASP A 108 -10.21 7.58 -6.68
N ARG A 109 -10.15 7.39 -8.00
CA ARG A 109 -8.87 7.38 -8.72
C ARG A 109 -8.14 8.72 -8.69
N LEU A 110 -8.89 9.82 -8.60
CA LEU A 110 -8.30 11.15 -8.58
C LEU A 110 -7.56 11.39 -7.25
N CYS A 111 -8.21 11.10 -6.13
CA CYS A 111 -7.59 11.17 -4.81
C CYS A 111 -6.50 10.10 -4.61
N SER A 112 -6.59 8.97 -5.30
CA SER A 112 -5.59 7.89 -5.25
C SER A 112 -4.33 8.15 -6.10
N PHE A 113 -4.24 9.25 -6.81
CA PHE A 113 -3.04 9.60 -7.55
C PHE A 113 -1.88 9.91 -6.58
N GLY A 114 -0.82 9.11 -6.64
CA GLY A 114 0.28 9.18 -5.67
C GLY A 114 -0.11 8.65 -4.29
N ASP A 115 -0.91 7.59 -4.24
CA ASP A 115 -1.38 6.97 -3.01
C ASP A 115 -0.31 6.16 -2.27
N TRP A 116 -0.68 5.74 -1.07
CA TRP A 116 -0.05 4.67 -0.32
C TRP A 116 -1.00 3.47 -0.28
N ALA A 117 -0.60 2.37 -0.90
CA ALA A 117 -1.35 1.13 -0.90
C ALA A 117 -1.16 0.35 0.40
N ALA A 118 -2.22 -0.23 0.93
CA ALA A 118 -2.14 -1.19 2.04
C ALA A 118 -2.91 -2.46 1.70
N LEU A 119 -2.30 -3.60 2.02
CA LEU A 119 -2.87 -4.92 1.79
C LEU A 119 -2.92 -5.70 3.10
N SER A 120 -4.03 -6.39 3.35
CA SER A 120 -4.16 -7.29 4.52
C SER A 120 -3.45 -8.62 4.35
N ASP A 121 -3.16 -9.00 3.12
CA ASP A 121 -2.54 -10.26 2.72
C ASP A 121 -1.25 -10.04 1.92
N VAL A 122 -0.52 -11.12 1.68
CA VAL A 122 0.71 -11.09 0.90
C VAL A 122 0.46 -10.45 -0.46
N CYS A 123 1.30 -9.48 -0.82
CA CYS A 123 1.30 -8.87 -2.15
C CYS A 123 1.82 -9.88 -3.17
N ASP A 124 1.03 -10.16 -4.17
CA ASP A 124 1.36 -11.07 -5.28
C ASP A 124 1.71 -10.34 -6.59
N GLY A 125 2.04 -11.11 -7.62
CA GLY A 125 2.41 -10.57 -8.92
C GLY A 125 1.31 -9.76 -9.58
N ASP A 126 0.04 -10.17 -9.45
CA ASP A 126 -1.10 -9.45 -10.05
C ASP A 126 -1.24 -8.05 -9.46
N THR A 127 -1.20 -7.97 -8.13
CA THR A 127 -1.26 -6.69 -7.41
C THR A 127 -0.06 -5.81 -7.75
N ALA A 128 1.15 -6.39 -7.77
CA ALA A 128 2.37 -5.66 -8.07
C ALA A 128 2.39 -5.11 -9.50
N ARG A 129 1.94 -5.88 -10.50
CA ARG A 129 1.83 -5.43 -11.90
C ARG A 129 0.87 -4.26 -12.05
N PHE A 130 -0.30 -4.35 -11.44
CA PHE A 130 -1.27 -3.25 -11.45
C PHE A 130 -0.69 -2.00 -10.79
N LEU A 131 -0.13 -2.12 -9.59
CA LEU A 131 0.47 -1.00 -8.86
C LEU A 131 1.66 -0.38 -9.60
N ALA A 132 2.46 -1.20 -10.28
CA ALA A 132 3.62 -0.71 -11.03
C ALA A 132 3.25 0.21 -12.19
N ALA A 133 2.07 0.02 -12.80
CA ALA A 133 1.55 0.85 -13.87
C ALA A 133 0.93 2.16 -13.38
N GLU A 134 0.58 2.24 -12.10
CA GLU A 134 -0.09 3.40 -11.50
C GLU A 134 0.91 4.38 -10.87
N VAL A 135 0.48 5.63 -10.68
CA VAL A 135 1.23 6.60 -9.86
C VAL A 135 0.89 6.33 -8.39
N SER A 136 1.80 5.67 -7.71
CA SER A 136 1.68 5.29 -6.30
C SER A 136 3.02 5.48 -5.61
N ASP A 137 3.02 6.00 -4.38
CA ASP A 137 4.24 6.36 -3.66
C ASP A 137 4.81 5.21 -2.84
N GLY A 138 3.98 4.26 -2.44
CA GLY A 138 4.43 3.12 -1.67
C GLY A 138 3.34 2.10 -1.37
N ILE A 139 3.75 1.04 -0.69
CA ILE A 139 2.88 -0.07 -0.31
C ILE A 139 3.34 -0.69 1.00
N ILE A 140 2.38 -1.07 1.84
CA ILE A 140 2.58 -1.90 3.02
C ILE A 140 1.75 -3.19 2.90
N ALA A 141 2.37 -4.31 3.23
CA ALA A 141 1.75 -5.63 3.26
C ALA A 141 2.43 -6.52 4.30
N PRO A 142 1.80 -7.62 4.75
CA PRO A 142 2.42 -8.57 5.68
C PRO A 142 3.60 -9.33 5.05
N GLY A 143 3.69 -9.35 3.72
CA GLY A 143 4.73 -10.00 2.96
C GLY A 143 4.56 -9.75 1.46
N TYR A 144 5.52 -10.23 0.69
CA TYR A 144 5.54 -10.09 -0.77
C TYR A 144 6.03 -11.40 -1.37
N THR A 145 5.45 -11.81 -2.50
CA THR A 145 6.07 -12.88 -3.30
C THR A 145 7.36 -12.36 -3.93
N ASP A 146 8.27 -13.26 -4.28
CA ASP A 146 9.53 -12.88 -4.94
C ASP A 146 9.27 -12.11 -6.25
N GLU A 147 8.26 -12.54 -7.02
CA GLU A 147 7.81 -11.85 -8.22
C GLU A 147 7.33 -10.43 -7.93
N ALA A 148 6.44 -10.28 -6.95
CA ALA A 148 5.92 -8.97 -6.56
C ALA A 148 7.04 -8.03 -6.11
N LEU A 149 7.97 -8.53 -5.30
CA LEU A 149 9.08 -7.74 -4.82
C LEU A 149 10.01 -7.29 -5.96
N ALA A 150 10.29 -8.18 -6.93
CA ALA A 150 11.09 -7.85 -8.09
C ALA A 150 10.44 -6.74 -8.95
N ILE A 151 9.14 -6.85 -9.20
CA ILE A 151 8.36 -5.86 -9.95
C ILE A 151 8.40 -4.50 -9.24
N LEU A 152 8.10 -4.48 -7.94
CA LEU A 152 8.00 -3.24 -7.16
C LEU A 152 9.37 -2.55 -6.99
N LYS A 153 10.45 -3.31 -6.84
CA LYS A 153 11.82 -2.77 -6.81
C LYS A 153 12.23 -2.10 -8.12
N GLY A 154 11.68 -2.55 -9.25
CA GLY A 154 11.90 -1.93 -10.56
C GLY A 154 11.11 -0.64 -10.79
N LYS A 155 10.12 -0.35 -9.95
CA LYS A 155 9.28 0.85 -10.08
C LYS A 155 10.07 2.10 -9.74
N ARG A 156 10.17 3.04 -10.71
CA ARG A 156 10.87 4.33 -10.53
C ARG A 156 12.32 4.20 -10.01
N LYS A 157 12.97 3.09 -10.35
CA LYS A 157 14.34 2.78 -9.89
C LYS A 157 14.48 2.60 -8.37
N GLY A 158 13.42 2.14 -7.70
CA GLY A 158 13.39 1.85 -6.27
C GLY A 158 12.92 2.97 -5.39
#